data_95fc88b62da19452cb773706a6204036
#
_entry.id   95fc88b62da19452cb773706a6204036
#
_cell.length_a   1.000
_cell.length_b   1.000
_cell.length_c   1.000
_cell.angle_alpha   90.00
_cell.angle_beta   90.00
_cell.angle_gamma   90.00
#
_symmetry.space_group_name_H-M   'P 1'
#
loop_
_entity.id
_entity.type
_entity.pdbx_description
1 polymer ?
#
loop_
_entity_poly.entity_id
_entity_poly.type
_entity_poly.pdbx_seq_one_letter_code
_entity_poly.pdbx_strand_id
1 'polypeptide(L)'
;MTFQGYKPVLTESMVMKMIEICVKKADELNIFVNIAVMDDGGNLKGFLRMDQAALMNGQIARNKAYTAVGLGIPTTDWYPKIKDMPELLHGLVHTDNMVIFGGGLPIYIDSQLVGGIGVSGGTCEQDDICAQSALDEILGDQKR
;
A
#
# COMPACT_ATOMS: atom_id res chain seq x y z
N MET A 1 27.35 -13.51 -18.73
CA MET A 1 25.95 -13.06 -18.66
C MET A 1 25.07 -14.22 -18.24
N THR A 2 24.20 -14.04 -17.26
CA THR A 2 23.18 -15.03 -16.90
C THR A 2 21.82 -14.52 -17.36
N PHE A 3 20.97 -15.44 -17.79
CA PHE A 3 19.59 -15.14 -18.18
C PHE A 3 18.60 -15.53 -17.09
N GLN A 4 19.09 -15.97 -15.96
CA GLN A 4 18.29 -16.35 -14.81
C GLN A 4 18.37 -15.29 -13.73
N GLY A 5 17.23 -14.97 -13.17
CA GLY A 5 17.13 -14.09 -12.03
C GLY A 5 16.27 -14.71 -10.96
N TYR A 6 16.50 -14.33 -9.72
CA TYR A 6 15.74 -14.81 -8.58
C TYR A 6 15.29 -13.61 -7.76
N LYS A 7 14.06 -13.65 -7.30
CA LYS A 7 13.60 -12.65 -6.35
C LYS A 7 12.60 -13.29 -5.38
N PRO A 8 12.50 -12.76 -4.15
CA PRO A 8 11.51 -13.22 -3.20
C PRO A 8 10.11 -12.93 -3.73
N VAL A 9 9.15 -13.72 -3.29
CA VAL A 9 7.74 -13.52 -3.62
C VAL A 9 6.95 -13.17 -2.38
N LEU A 10 5.92 -12.38 -2.56
CA LEU A 10 4.94 -12.09 -1.52
C LEU A 10 4.03 -13.30 -1.39
N THR A 11 4.12 -14.03 -0.27
CA THR A 11 3.36 -15.25 -0.06
C THR A 11 1.95 -14.96 0.47
N GLU A 12 1.03 -15.90 0.29
CA GLU A 12 -0.32 -15.79 0.84
C GLU A 12 -0.31 -15.67 2.37
N SER A 13 0.62 -16.37 3.04
CA SER A 13 0.75 -16.30 4.49
C SER A 13 1.12 -14.89 4.96
N MET A 14 2.04 -14.24 4.23
CA MET A 14 2.41 -12.85 4.52
C MET A 14 1.22 -11.91 4.32
N VAL A 15 0.47 -12.10 3.22
CA VAL A 15 -0.69 -11.26 2.91
C VAL A 15 -1.76 -11.37 4.00
N MET A 16 -2.10 -12.58 4.39
CA MET A 16 -3.09 -12.80 5.45
C MET A 16 -2.66 -12.13 6.76
N LYS A 17 -1.39 -12.29 7.12
CA LYS A 17 -0.86 -11.70 8.35
C LYS A 17 -0.83 -10.19 8.29
N MET A 18 -0.48 -9.61 7.15
CA MET A 18 -0.50 -8.15 6.96
C MET A 18 -1.90 -7.58 7.17
N ILE A 19 -2.91 -8.23 6.61
CA ILE A 19 -4.31 -7.80 6.78
C ILE A 19 -4.71 -7.87 8.25
N GLU A 20 -4.39 -8.96 8.92
CA GLU A 20 -4.70 -9.13 10.36
C GLU A 20 -4.06 -8.03 11.21
N ILE A 21 -2.81 -7.71 10.95
CA ILE A 21 -2.09 -6.66 11.68
C ILE A 21 -2.72 -5.29 11.43
N CYS A 22 -3.09 -4.98 10.19
CA CYS A 22 -3.78 -3.73 9.86
C CYS A 22 -5.12 -3.60 10.60
N VAL A 23 -5.91 -4.66 10.65
CA VAL A 23 -7.18 -4.67 11.38
C VAL A 23 -6.94 -4.37 12.86
N LYS A 24 -5.96 -5.05 13.47
CA LYS A 24 -5.60 -4.83 14.87
C LYS A 24 -5.19 -3.37 15.12
N LYS A 25 -4.36 -2.81 14.24
CA LYS A 25 -3.93 -1.42 14.37
C LYS A 25 -5.10 -0.44 14.20
N ALA A 26 -5.99 -0.70 13.25
CA ALA A 26 -7.19 0.10 13.05
C ALA A 26 -8.09 0.08 14.29
N ASP A 27 -8.25 -1.08 14.92
CA ASP A 27 -8.99 -1.20 16.18
C ASP A 27 -8.36 -0.34 17.28
N GLU A 28 -7.04 -0.37 17.40
CA GLU A 28 -6.31 0.47 18.38
C GLU A 28 -6.52 1.96 18.12
N LEU A 29 -6.66 2.36 16.86
CA LEU A 29 -6.87 3.75 16.47
C LEU A 29 -8.34 4.16 16.42
N ASN A 30 -9.26 3.24 16.68
CA ASN A 30 -10.71 3.46 16.58
C ASN A 30 -11.14 3.93 15.19
N ILE A 31 -10.60 3.29 14.16
CA ILE A 31 -10.99 3.57 12.76
C ILE A 31 -11.41 2.27 12.07
N PHE A 32 -12.17 2.42 10.99
CA PHE A 32 -12.62 1.30 10.17
C PHE A 32 -12.06 1.46 8.77
N VAL A 33 -11.28 0.49 8.31
CA VAL A 33 -10.53 0.61 7.08
C VAL A 33 -10.79 -0.53 6.11
N ASN A 34 -10.50 -0.27 4.85
CA ASN A 34 -10.31 -1.28 3.83
C ASN A 34 -8.81 -1.49 3.65
N ILE A 35 -8.40 -2.73 3.44
CA ILE A 35 -7.00 -3.11 3.28
C ILE A 35 -6.87 -3.91 1.99
N ALA A 36 -5.93 -3.53 1.13
CA ALA A 36 -5.64 -4.24 -0.11
C ALA A 36 -4.15 -4.54 -0.18
N VAL A 37 -3.81 -5.75 -0.62
CA VAL A 37 -2.41 -6.15 -0.85
C VAL A 37 -2.29 -6.68 -2.26
N MET A 38 -1.33 -6.16 -3.02
CA MET A 38 -1.08 -6.54 -4.40
C MET A 38 0.33 -7.10 -4.56
N ASP A 39 0.48 -8.02 -5.51
CA ASP A 39 1.80 -8.52 -5.88
C ASP A 39 2.54 -7.51 -6.78
N ASP A 40 3.74 -7.86 -7.21
CA ASP A 40 4.58 -6.98 -8.04
C ASP A 40 4.07 -6.79 -9.47
N GLY A 41 3.11 -7.59 -9.89
CA GLY A 41 2.41 -7.39 -11.16
C GLY A 41 1.17 -6.51 -11.04
N GLY A 42 0.87 -6.00 -9.85
CA GLY A 42 -0.34 -5.21 -9.61
C GLY A 42 -1.60 -6.05 -9.48
N ASN A 43 -1.46 -7.34 -9.26
CA ASN A 43 -2.59 -8.25 -9.09
C ASN A 43 -3.00 -8.30 -7.62
N LEU A 44 -4.30 -8.23 -7.36
CA LEU A 44 -4.83 -8.29 -6.00
C LEU A 44 -4.60 -9.67 -5.42
N LYS A 45 -3.90 -9.76 -4.28
CA LYS A 45 -3.69 -11.01 -3.56
C LYS A 45 -4.53 -11.11 -2.28
N GLY A 46 -4.84 -9.99 -1.66
CA GLY A 46 -5.68 -9.99 -0.48
C GLY A 46 -6.45 -8.69 -0.34
N PHE A 47 -7.67 -8.78 0.19
CA PHE A 47 -8.52 -7.63 0.42
C PHE A 47 -9.44 -7.91 1.59
N LEU A 48 -9.59 -6.93 2.48
CA LEU A 48 -10.57 -6.97 3.53
C LEU A 48 -11.21 -5.59 3.70
N ARG A 49 -12.54 -5.55 3.75
CA ARG A 49 -13.28 -4.39 4.25
C ARG A 49 -13.75 -4.70 5.66
N MET A 50 -13.29 -3.92 6.64
CA MET A 50 -13.78 -4.05 8.00
C MET A 50 -15.27 -3.74 8.04
N ASP A 51 -15.98 -4.35 8.98
CA ASP A 51 -17.36 -4.00 9.26
C ASP A 51 -17.40 -2.49 9.56
N GLN A 52 -18.39 -1.78 9.06
CA GLN A 52 -18.55 -0.34 9.20
C GLN A 52 -17.56 0.50 8.35
N ALA A 53 -16.61 -0.09 7.64
CA ALA A 53 -15.77 0.66 6.73
C ALA A 53 -16.56 1.13 5.50
N ALA A 54 -16.28 2.34 5.03
CA ALA A 54 -16.98 2.91 3.88
C ALA A 54 -16.67 2.13 2.60
N LEU A 55 -17.70 1.89 1.80
CA LEU A 55 -17.60 1.12 0.56
C LEU A 55 -16.58 1.72 -0.42
N MET A 56 -16.61 3.03 -0.63
CA MET A 56 -15.71 3.70 -1.57
C MET A 56 -14.24 3.55 -1.22
N ASN A 57 -13.94 3.44 0.07
CA ASN A 57 -12.57 3.28 0.52
C ASN A 57 -11.95 1.93 0.09
N GLY A 58 -12.75 0.97 -0.34
CA GLY A 58 -12.24 -0.28 -0.90
C GLY A 58 -11.48 -0.06 -2.21
N GLN A 59 -12.05 0.73 -3.11
CA GLN A 59 -11.37 1.07 -4.36
C GLN A 59 -10.15 1.95 -4.10
N ILE A 60 -10.27 2.89 -3.16
CA ILE A 60 -9.15 3.76 -2.80
C ILE A 60 -7.99 2.93 -2.21
N ALA A 61 -8.28 1.96 -1.34
CA ALA A 61 -7.25 1.07 -0.80
C ALA A 61 -6.52 0.31 -1.90
N ARG A 62 -7.27 -0.24 -2.87
CA ARG A 62 -6.67 -0.92 -4.02
C ARG A 62 -5.81 0.02 -4.85
N ASN A 63 -6.28 1.23 -5.11
CA ASN A 63 -5.54 2.23 -5.87
C ASN A 63 -4.26 2.65 -5.14
N LYS A 64 -4.31 2.77 -3.81
CA LYS A 64 -3.12 3.06 -3.00
C LYS A 64 -2.09 1.94 -3.11
N ALA A 65 -2.52 0.68 -3.00
CA ALA A 65 -1.63 -0.47 -3.16
C ALA A 65 -1.03 -0.51 -4.57
N TYR A 66 -1.85 -0.29 -5.59
CA TYR A 66 -1.41 -0.29 -6.99
C TYR A 66 -0.38 0.82 -7.25
N THR A 67 -0.66 2.04 -6.79
CA THR A 67 0.27 3.16 -6.95
C THR A 67 1.59 2.88 -6.25
N ALA A 68 1.53 2.35 -5.02
CA ALA A 68 2.73 2.06 -4.24
C ALA A 68 3.63 1.03 -4.92
N VAL A 69 3.06 -0.09 -5.41
CA VAL A 69 3.86 -1.09 -6.11
C VAL A 69 4.27 -0.61 -7.51
N GLY A 70 3.40 0.15 -8.18
CA GLY A 70 3.65 0.61 -9.55
C GLY A 70 4.79 1.59 -9.65
N LEU A 71 5.00 2.41 -8.64
CA LEU A 71 6.02 3.46 -8.64
C LEU A 71 7.11 3.25 -7.58
N GLY A 72 6.92 2.29 -6.68
CA GLY A 72 7.95 1.86 -5.75
C GLY A 72 8.22 2.79 -4.57
N ILE A 73 7.37 3.77 -4.32
CA ILE A 73 7.50 4.70 -3.19
C ILE A 73 6.16 4.83 -2.45
N PRO A 74 6.17 5.28 -1.19
CA PRO A 74 4.93 5.54 -0.45
C PRO A 74 4.05 6.56 -1.15
N THR A 75 2.74 6.35 -1.13
CA THR A 75 1.80 7.27 -1.77
C THR A 75 1.79 8.66 -1.12
N THR A 76 2.15 8.74 0.17
CA THR A 76 2.26 10.01 0.89
C THR A 76 3.36 10.91 0.32
N ASP A 77 4.36 10.35 -0.35
CA ASP A 77 5.49 11.13 -0.89
C ASP A 77 5.14 11.89 -2.17
N TRP A 78 4.03 11.56 -2.82
CA TRP A 78 3.71 12.12 -4.13
C TRP A 78 3.32 13.58 -4.10
N TYR A 79 2.36 13.97 -3.26
CA TYR A 79 1.90 15.35 -3.23
C TYR A 79 3.04 16.35 -2.96
N PRO A 80 3.88 16.15 -1.92
CA PRO A 80 5.00 17.06 -1.69
C PRO A 80 5.97 17.16 -2.86
N LYS A 81 6.12 16.05 -3.60
CA LYS A 81 7.04 15.96 -4.74
C LYS A 81 6.55 16.74 -5.97
N ILE A 82 5.25 16.80 -6.20
CA ILE A 82 4.68 17.36 -7.43
C ILE A 82 3.83 18.61 -7.22
N LYS A 83 3.63 19.05 -5.99
CA LYS A 83 2.72 20.17 -5.67
C LYS A 83 3.04 21.46 -6.43
N ASP A 84 4.29 21.69 -6.79
CA ASP A 84 4.73 22.87 -7.53
C ASP A 84 4.95 22.61 -9.02
N MET A 85 4.48 21.46 -9.51
CA MET A 85 4.55 21.05 -10.92
C MET A 85 3.12 20.90 -11.45
N PRO A 86 2.49 21.98 -11.98
CA PRO A 86 1.06 21.93 -12.35
C PRO A 86 0.73 20.82 -13.34
N GLU A 87 1.60 20.55 -14.32
CA GLU A 87 1.39 19.51 -15.31
C GLU A 87 1.31 18.12 -14.70
N LEU A 88 2.11 17.84 -13.67
CA LEU A 88 2.08 16.57 -12.96
C LEU A 88 0.94 16.54 -11.93
N LEU A 89 0.76 17.64 -11.19
CA LEU A 89 -0.29 17.72 -10.17
C LEU A 89 -1.68 17.50 -10.75
N HIS A 90 -1.96 18.12 -11.91
CA HIS A 90 -3.27 18.01 -12.54
C HIS A 90 -3.37 16.83 -13.50
N GLY A 91 -2.26 16.35 -14.05
CA GLY A 91 -2.25 15.29 -15.06
C GLY A 91 -2.11 13.89 -14.50
N LEU A 92 -1.24 13.72 -13.51
CA LEU A 92 -0.89 12.39 -13.00
C LEU A 92 -2.09 11.65 -12.40
N VAL A 93 -3.01 12.38 -11.75
CA VAL A 93 -4.20 11.79 -11.13
C VAL A 93 -5.20 11.22 -12.15
N HIS A 94 -5.06 11.53 -13.43
CA HIS A 94 -5.85 10.94 -14.49
C HIS A 94 -5.30 9.59 -14.97
N THR A 95 -4.14 9.16 -14.46
CA THR A 95 -3.62 7.81 -14.70
C THR A 95 -4.46 6.85 -13.87
N ASP A 96 -4.91 5.76 -14.49
CA ASP A 96 -5.76 4.78 -13.83
C ASP A 96 -5.10 4.28 -12.52
N ASN A 97 -5.89 4.22 -11.46
CA ASN A 97 -5.48 3.73 -10.13
C ASN A 97 -4.42 4.57 -9.43
N MET A 98 -4.16 5.79 -9.90
CA MET A 98 -3.18 6.67 -9.26
C MET A 98 -3.77 7.38 -8.03
N VAL A 99 -3.03 7.34 -6.92
CA VAL A 99 -3.35 8.05 -5.68
C VAL A 99 -2.11 8.80 -5.21
N ILE A 100 -2.28 10.07 -4.83
CA ILE A 100 -1.16 10.93 -4.41
C ILE A 100 -1.22 11.33 -2.93
N PHE A 101 -1.97 10.60 -2.13
CA PHE A 101 -2.09 10.85 -0.69
C PHE A 101 -1.86 9.54 0.09
N GLY A 102 -1.56 9.67 1.39
CA GLY A 102 -1.06 8.59 2.23
C GLY A 102 -1.96 7.38 2.39
N GLY A 103 -1.36 6.26 2.75
CA GLY A 103 -2.00 4.97 3.02
C GLY A 103 -1.50 3.83 2.16
N GLY A 104 -0.70 4.09 1.14
CA GLY A 104 -0.09 3.06 0.31
C GLY A 104 1.42 2.96 0.53
N LEU A 105 1.91 1.75 0.74
CA LEU A 105 3.33 1.48 0.93
C LEU A 105 3.80 0.37 0.00
N PRO A 106 4.95 0.54 -0.65
CA PRO A 106 5.55 -0.55 -1.42
C PRO A 106 6.12 -1.58 -0.45
N ILE A 107 6.10 -2.84 -0.86
CA ILE A 107 6.64 -3.95 -0.08
C ILE A 107 7.94 -4.40 -0.71
N TYR A 108 9.04 -4.25 0.05
CA TYR A 108 10.37 -4.67 -0.38
C TYR A 108 10.84 -5.83 0.49
N ILE A 109 11.42 -6.84 -0.13
CA ILE A 109 12.10 -7.94 0.55
C ILE A 109 13.49 -8.05 -0.08
N ASP A 110 14.54 -7.99 0.73
CA ASP A 110 15.94 -8.01 0.25
C ASP A 110 16.18 -6.95 -0.84
N SER A 111 15.65 -5.76 -0.62
CA SER A 111 15.75 -4.60 -1.53
C SER A 111 15.06 -4.80 -2.88
N GLN A 112 14.24 -5.83 -3.02
CA GLN A 112 13.47 -6.10 -4.24
C GLN A 112 12.00 -5.82 -4.01
N LEU A 113 11.37 -5.11 -4.94
CA LEU A 113 9.96 -4.77 -4.88
C LEU A 113 9.12 -6.01 -5.16
N VAL A 114 8.30 -6.43 -4.20
CA VAL A 114 7.50 -7.65 -4.30
C VAL A 114 6.00 -7.41 -4.24
N GLY A 115 5.59 -6.20 -3.91
CA GLY A 115 4.15 -5.89 -3.83
C GLY A 115 3.89 -4.50 -3.29
N GLY A 116 2.63 -4.26 -2.97
CA GLY A 116 2.17 -3.03 -2.35
C GLY A 116 0.99 -3.28 -1.43
N ILE A 117 0.89 -2.49 -0.38
CA ILE A 117 -0.23 -2.51 0.55
C ILE A 117 -0.91 -1.15 0.55
N GLY A 118 -2.23 -1.13 0.57
CA GLY A 118 -3.02 0.09 0.64
C GLY A 118 -4.07 0.00 1.73
N VAL A 119 -4.16 1.05 2.54
CA VAL A 119 -5.14 1.16 3.62
C VAL A 119 -5.91 2.46 3.43
N SER A 120 -7.24 2.38 3.57
CA SER A 120 -8.10 3.55 3.40
C SER A 120 -9.30 3.49 4.32
N GLY A 121 -9.52 4.56 5.09
CA GLY A 121 -10.67 4.69 5.98
C GLY A 121 -10.47 5.64 7.14
N GLY A 122 -9.23 5.87 7.56
CA GLY A 122 -8.88 6.90 8.55
C GLY A 122 -8.39 8.17 7.87
N THR A 123 -7.66 9.00 8.60
CA THR A 123 -6.90 10.08 7.98
C THR A 123 -5.75 9.47 7.18
N CYS A 124 -5.16 10.23 6.27
CA CYS A 124 -4.01 9.75 5.50
C CYS A 124 -2.89 9.27 6.44
N GLU A 125 -2.65 9.99 7.53
CA GLU A 125 -1.65 9.61 8.51
C GLU A 125 -2.00 8.32 9.23
N GLN A 126 -3.26 8.14 9.65
CA GLN A 126 -3.71 6.90 10.27
C GLN A 126 -3.62 5.71 9.32
N ASP A 127 -3.97 5.92 8.06
CA ASP A 127 -3.86 4.88 7.03
C ASP A 127 -2.39 4.46 6.84
N ASP A 128 -1.47 5.42 6.82
CA ASP A 128 -0.02 5.15 6.77
C ASP A 128 0.43 4.34 7.99
N ILE A 129 -0.03 4.70 9.18
CA ILE A 129 0.32 3.98 10.41
C ILE A 129 -0.13 2.52 10.34
N CYS A 130 -1.34 2.27 9.86
CA CYS A 130 -1.84 0.89 9.71
C CYS A 130 -0.98 0.09 8.74
N ALA A 131 -0.71 0.64 7.57
CA ALA A 131 0.11 -0.03 6.55
C ALA A 131 1.53 -0.27 7.07
N GLN A 132 2.13 0.73 7.70
CA GLN A 132 3.50 0.61 8.23
C GLN A 132 3.58 -0.45 9.33
N SER A 133 2.56 -0.55 10.20
CA SER A 133 2.55 -1.56 11.27
C SER A 133 2.63 -2.98 10.71
N ALA A 134 1.97 -3.25 9.59
CA ALA A 134 2.03 -4.55 8.94
C ALA A 134 3.43 -4.85 8.40
N LEU A 135 4.05 -3.87 7.75
CA LEU A 135 5.40 -4.06 7.20
C LEU A 135 6.44 -4.22 8.31
N ASP A 136 6.34 -3.44 9.38
CA ASP A 136 7.27 -3.52 10.51
C ASP A 136 7.22 -4.90 11.17
N GLU A 137 6.02 -5.43 11.39
CA GLU A 137 5.87 -6.72 12.07
C GLU A 137 6.29 -7.91 11.19
N ILE A 138 5.98 -7.87 9.89
CA ILE A 138 6.28 -8.97 8.97
C ILE A 138 7.72 -8.94 8.50
N LEU A 139 8.23 -7.76 8.19
CA LEU A 139 9.54 -7.61 7.54
C LEU A 139 10.62 -7.08 8.49
N GLY A 140 10.22 -6.66 9.71
CA GLY A 140 11.14 -6.04 10.66
C GLY A 140 11.68 -4.72 10.14
N ASP A 141 12.95 -4.42 10.47
CA ASP A 141 13.59 -3.16 10.13
C ASP A 141 14.18 -3.12 8.71
N GLN A 142 13.57 -3.85 7.77
CA GLN A 142 14.06 -3.85 6.39
C GLN A 142 13.93 -2.45 5.80
N LYS A 143 15.05 -1.92 5.32
CA LYS A 143 15.09 -0.64 4.63
C LYS A 143 15.11 -0.88 3.12
N ARG A 144 14.46 0.04 2.43
CA ARG A 144 14.45 0.06 0.97
C ARG A 144 15.82 0.42 0.40
#